data_844fa3d1bad1ce46b98c929c3ddf548f
#
_entry.id   844fa3d1bad1ce46b98c929c3ddf548f
#
_cell.length_a   1.000
_cell.length_b   1.000
_cell.length_c   1.000
_cell.angle_alpha   90.00
_cell.angle_beta   90.00
_cell.angle_gamma   90.00
#
_symmetry.space_group_name_H-M   'P 1'
#
loop_
_entity.id
_entity.type
_entity.pdbx_description
1 polymer ?
#
loop_
_entity_poly.entity_id
_entity_poly.type
_entity_poly.pdbx_seq_one_letter_code
_entity_poly.pdbx_strand_id
1 'polypeptide(L)'
;MRKTWLMAPIVVMAALGLVAADSVHPSAGANSTSVNVSQLASNMLQENLYNQAVSVDEDVKLPSSKVNASSAGVSTTLLSDSSDTALPQAQTPNCVPPSGDPRVQAWPRQVRTMISQRFGVTNIGGFRPGDSRDHGKGLALDVMVPVSSALGDIIANWAISNSQDLNVKYVIWKQKIWMPGRSWQGMENRGSVTANHFDHVHISFNAGSGRCL
;
A
#
# COMPACT_ATOMS: atom_id res chain seq x y z
N MET A 1 -32.01 -37.19 20.37
CA MET A 1 -32.14 -37.17 18.89
C MET A 1 -31.08 -36.24 18.34
N ARG A 2 -30.03 -36.79 17.77
CA ARG A 2 -28.90 -36.01 17.18
C ARG A 2 -29.15 -35.88 15.68
N LYS A 3 -29.30 -34.66 15.17
CA LYS A 3 -29.41 -34.38 13.74
C LYS A 3 -28.01 -34.24 13.16
N THR A 4 -27.59 -35.19 12.37
CA THR A 4 -26.38 -35.14 11.54
C THR A 4 -26.68 -34.37 10.26
N TRP A 5 -25.91 -33.30 10.00
CA TRP A 5 -25.93 -32.60 8.74
C TRP A 5 -24.85 -33.21 7.83
N LEU A 6 -25.26 -33.78 6.71
CA LEU A 6 -24.37 -34.21 5.65
C LEU A 6 -23.98 -32.99 4.80
N MET A 7 -22.70 -32.69 4.74
CA MET A 7 -22.15 -31.74 3.78
C MET A 7 -21.88 -32.44 2.45
N ALA A 8 -22.52 -31.99 1.38
CA ALA A 8 -22.23 -32.42 0.02
C ALA A 8 -21.06 -31.60 -0.54
N PRO A 9 -20.15 -32.20 -1.32
CA PRO A 9 -19.05 -31.48 -1.94
C PRO A 9 -19.54 -30.69 -3.17
N ILE A 10 -19.19 -29.42 -3.23
CA ILE A 10 -19.39 -28.57 -4.41
C ILE A 10 -18.30 -28.90 -5.42
N VAL A 11 -18.69 -29.51 -6.53
CA VAL A 11 -17.82 -29.73 -7.70
C VAL A 11 -17.83 -28.46 -8.54
N VAL A 12 -16.70 -27.74 -8.60
CA VAL A 12 -16.51 -26.62 -9.51
C VAL A 12 -16.05 -27.17 -10.86
N MET A 13 -16.95 -27.17 -11.84
CA MET A 13 -16.62 -27.45 -13.24
C MET A 13 -16.03 -26.19 -13.88
N ALA A 14 -14.76 -26.25 -14.24
CA ALA A 14 -14.12 -25.25 -15.09
C ALA A 14 -14.50 -25.52 -16.56
N ALA A 15 -15.29 -24.65 -17.15
CA ALA A 15 -15.59 -24.67 -18.58
C ALA A 15 -14.47 -23.91 -19.33
N LEU A 16 -13.64 -24.65 -20.08
CA LEU A 16 -12.73 -24.11 -21.09
C LEU A 16 -13.55 -23.79 -22.36
N GLY A 17 -13.82 -22.51 -22.59
CA GLY A 17 -14.37 -22.01 -23.84
C GLY A 17 -13.25 -21.66 -24.82
N LEU A 18 -13.07 -22.45 -25.88
CA LEU A 18 -12.30 -22.08 -27.07
C LEU A 18 -13.11 -21.04 -27.85
N VAL A 19 -12.56 -19.84 -28.06
CA VAL A 19 -13.12 -18.86 -29.01
C VAL A 19 -12.13 -18.71 -30.17
N ALA A 20 -12.63 -18.98 -31.39
CA ALA A 20 -11.88 -18.87 -32.63
C ALA A 20 -11.53 -17.41 -32.94
N ALA A 21 -10.32 -17.22 -33.47
CA ALA A 21 -9.81 -15.94 -33.92
C ALA A 21 -10.46 -15.52 -35.24
N ASP A 22 -11.07 -14.36 -35.28
CA ASP A 22 -11.42 -13.66 -36.50
C ASP A 22 -10.44 -12.49 -36.73
N SER A 23 -9.83 -12.52 -37.93
CA SER A 23 -8.76 -11.60 -38.32
C SER A 23 -9.33 -10.25 -38.77
N VAL A 24 -9.09 -9.15 -38.06
CA VAL A 24 -9.34 -7.79 -38.52
C VAL A 24 -8.03 -7.00 -38.50
N HIS A 25 -7.71 -6.39 -39.64
CA HIS A 25 -6.51 -5.60 -39.91
C HIS A 25 -6.39 -4.36 -39.02
N PRO A 26 -5.16 -3.94 -38.64
CA PRO A 26 -4.94 -2.82 -37.73
C PRO A 26 -5.00 -1.48 -38.43
N SER A 27 -5.76 -0.55 -37.88
CA SER A 27 -5.61 0.89 -38.10
C SER A 27 -4.83 1.51 -36.93
N ALA A 28 -3.95 2.45 -37.27
CA ALA A 28 -2.89 2.99 -36.43
C ALA A 28 -3.33 3.74 -35.17
N GLY A 29 -2.56 3.60 -34.10
CA GLY A 29 -2.31 4.66 -33.11
C GLY A 29 -3.15 4.65 -31.84
N ALA A 30 -2.87 3.72 -30.92
CA ALA A 30 -3.11 3.95 -29.49
C ALA A 30 -2.06 3.16 -28.71
N ASN A 31 -1.18 3.85 -28.00
CA ASN A 31 -0.31 3.25 -26.98
C ASN A 31 -1.16 2.74 -25.84
N SER A 32 -1.67 1.55 -25.94
CA SER A 32 -2.24 0.82 -24.80
C SER A 32 -1.11 0.17 -24.03
N THR A 33 -0.70 0.80 -22.93
CA THR A 33 0.15 0.16 -21.93
C THR A 33 -0.65 -1.02 -21.35
N SER A 34 -0.40 -2.22 -21.87
CA SER A 34 -1.00 -3.44 -21.32
C SER A 34 -0.47 -3.65 -19.90
N VAL A 35 -1.33 -3.42 -18.91
CA VAL A 35 -1.05 -3.73 -17.51
C VAL A 35 -0.91 -5.25 -17.42
N ASN A 36 0.28 -5.73 -17.04
CA ASN A 36 0.55 -7.15 -16.91
C ASN A 36 -0.17 -7.71 -15.68
N VAL A 37 -1.38 -8.23 -15.89
CA VAL A 37 -2.26 -8.80 -14.85
C VAL A 37 -1.56 -9.91 -14.06
N SER A 38 -0.62 -10.64 -14.68
CA SER A 38 0.17 -11.68 -14.02
C SER A 38 1.12 -11.10 -12.96
N GLN A 39 1.68 -9.92 -13.20
CA GLN A 39 2.59 -9.26 -12.25
C GLN A 39 1.82 -8.67 -11.06
N LEU A 40 0.61 -8.15 -11.30
CA LEU A 40 -0.29 -7.73 -10.23
C LEU A 40 -0.70 -8.92 -9.33
N ALA A 41 -1.06 -10.05 -9.92
CA ALA A 41 -1.44 -11.25 -9.19
C ALA A 41 -0.27 -11.82 -8.35
N SER A 42 0.95 -11.80 -8.88
CA SER A 42 2.16 -12.25 -8.16
C SER A 42 2.48 -11.37 -6.95
N ASN A 43 2.37 -10.05 -7.10
CA ASN A 43 2.59 -9.11 -6.00
C ASN A 43 1.52 -9.25 -4.91
N MET A 44 0.26 -9.50 -5.28
CA MET A 44 -0.83 -9.72 -4.33
C MET A 44 -0.68 -11.02 -3.52
N LEU A 45 -0.15 -12.08 -4.16
CA LEU A 45 0.15 -13.34 -3.47
C LEU A 45 1.30 -13.19 -2.47
N GLN A 46 2.32 -12.42 -2.82
CA GLN A 46 3.48 -12.20 -1.96
C GLN A 46 3.14 -11.34 -0.73
N GLU A 47 2.27 -10.34 -0.86
CA GLU A 47 1.77 -9.55 0.29
C GLU A 47 0.83 -10.37 1.20
N ASN A 48 0.04 -11.27 0.64
CA ASN A 48 -0.83 -12.14 1.44
C ASN A 48 0.00 -13.14 2.27
N LEU A 49 1.07 -13.69 1.71
CA LEU A 49 2.01 -14.56 2.43
C LEU A 49 2.78 -13.80 3.52
N TYR A 50 3.18 -12.56 3.27
CA TYR A 50 3.83 -11.71 4.26
C TYR A 50 2.90 -11.40 5.44
N ASN A 51 1.65 -11.03 5.18
CA ASN A 51 0.66 -10.72 6.22
C ASN A 51 0.23 -11.96 7.02
N GLN A 52 0.23 -13.16 6.44
CA GLN A 52 0.01 -14.40 7.16
C GLN A 52 1.20 -14.80 8.03
N ALA A 53 2.43 -14.51 7.60
CA ALA A 53 3.63 -14.79 8.39
C ALA A 53 3.78 -13.89 9.63
N VAL A 54 3.24 -12.66 9.59
CA VAL A 54 3.28 -11.70 10.70
C VAL A 54 2.20 -11.99 11.77
N SER A 55 1.18 -12.78 11.47
CA SER A 55 0.07 -13.08 12.40
C SER A 55 0.25 -14.35 13.23
N VAL A 56 1.39 -15.02 13.14
CA VAL A 56 1.72 -16.19 13.97
C VAL A 56 2.98 -15.89 14.76
N ASP A 57 2.91 -15.18 15.87
CA ASP A 57 3.76 -15.36 17.05
C ASP A 57 3.46 -14.32 18.15
N GLU A 58 2.44 -14.57 18.93
CA GLU A 58 2.30 -13.96 20.26
C GLU A 58 2.12 -14.99 21.38
N ASP A 59 2.67 -16.19 21.24
CA ASP A 59 2.72 -17.13 22.39
C ASP A 59 3.91 -18.11 22.30
N VAL A 60 5.16 -17.60 22.22
CA VAL A 60 6.33 -18.42 22.52
C VAL A 60 7.06 -17.85 23.74
N LYS A 61 6.73 -18.41 24.90
CA LYS A 61 7.43 -18.23 26.15
C LYS A 61 8.85 -18.84 26.06
N LEU A 62 9.85 -17.99 25.88
CA LEU A 62 11.27 -18.41 25.88
C LEU A 62 11.69 -18.94 27.28
N PRO A 63 12.35 -20.09 27.38
CA PRO A 63 12.99 -20.54 28.63
C PRO A 63 14.26 -19.72 28.91
N SER A 64 14.32 -19.18 30.12
CA SER A 64 15.45 -18.44 30.66
C SER A 64 16.65 -19.35 30.87
N SER A 65 17.67 -19.24 29.99
CA SER A 65 18.96 -19.90 30.19
C SER A 65 19.97 -18.92 30.77
N LYS A 66 20.34 -19.18 32.03
CA LYS A 66 21.45 -18.52 32.69
C LYS A 66 22.77 -18.98 32.04
N VAL A 67 23.52 -18.05 31.44
CA VAL A 67 24.90 -18.30 31.02
C VAL A 67 25.85 -17.59 31.97
N ASN A 68 26.70 -18.42 32.61
CA ASN A 68 27.77 -17.98 33.48
C ASN A 68 28.88 -17.26 32.69
N ALA A 69 29.26 -16.09 33.16
CA ALA A 69 30.44 -15.39 32.69
C ALA A 69 31.70 -16.11 33.18
N SER A 70 32.58 -16.52 32.28
CA SER A 70 33.96 -16.89 32.57
C SER A 70 34.88 -15.90 31.85
N SER A 71 35.59 -15.13 32.63
CA SER A 71 36.62 -14.20 32.19
C SER A 71 37.88 -14.92 31.76
N ALA A 72 38.32 -14.73 30.53
CA ALA A 72 39.69 -15.00 30.11
C ALA A 72 40.21 -13.79 29.35
N GLY A 73 41.26 -13.17 29.93
CA GLY A 73 41.90 -12.00 29.34
C GLY A 73 42.70 -12.36 28.08
N VAL A 74 42.64 -11.49 27.10
CA VAL A 74 43.53 -11.48 25.92
C VAL A 74 44.05 -10.06 25.72
N SER A 75 45.38 -10.02 25.65
CA SER A 75 46.28 -8.88 25.56
C SER A 75 46.02 -8.06 24.29
N THR A 76 45.93 -6.76 24.47
CA THR A 76 45.81 -5.77 23.38
C THR A 76 47.17 -5.58 22.69
N THR A 77 47.21 -5.86 21.39
CA THR A 77 48.29 -5.34 20.52
C THR A 77 47.64 -4.28 19.62
N LEU A 78 48.02 -3.05 19.83
CA LEU A 78 47.62 -1.90 18.99
C LEU A 78 48.35 -1.99 17.65
N LEU A 79 47.65 -2.30 16.59
CA LEU A 79 48.06 -1.99 15.22
C LEU A 79 47.09 -0.93 14.67
N SER A 80 47.62 0.30 14.59
CA SER A 80 46.99 1.38 13.87
C SER A 80 47.04 1.04 12.38
N ASP A 81 45.92 0.64 11.82
CA ASP A 81 45.73 0.66 10.38
C ASP A 81 44.54 1.60 10.09
N SER A 82 44.90 2.78 9.59
CA SER A 82 43.94 3.76 9.10
C SER A 82 43.43 3.34 7.73
N SER A 83 42.52 2.38 7.71
CA SER A 83 41.72 2.12 6.52
C SER A 83 40.36 2.75 6.75
N ASP A 84 40.15 3.88 6.10
CA ASP A 84 38.86 4.55 5.95
C ASP A 84 37.89 3.60 5.25
N THR A 85 37.36 2.63 6.01
CA THR A 85 36.21 1.85 5.58
C THR A 85 34.99 2.68 5.91
N ALA A 86 34.62 3.56 4.98
CA ALA A 86 33.32 4.23 5.00
C ALA A 86 32.26 3.15 5.22
N LEU A 87 31.57 3.22 6.35
CA LEU A 87 30.37 2.41 6.62
C LEU A 87 29.47 2.52 5.39
N PRO A 88 28.87 1.41 4.90
CA PRO A 88 27.91 1.49 3.81
C PRO A 88 26.85 2.52 4.21
N GLN A 89 26.84 3.65 3.54
CA GLN A 89 25.78 4.63 3.70
C GLN A 89 24.51 3.86 3.38
N ALA A 90 23.59 3.80 4.36
CA ALA A 90 22.25 3.29 4.14
C ALA A 90 21.72 3.99 2.88
N GLN A 91 21.58 3.24 1.79
CA GLN A 91 21.07 3.77 0.53
C GLN A 91 19.68 4.29 0.87
N THR A 92 19.52 5.61 0.83
CA THR A 92 18.18 6.21 0.89
C THR A 92 17.38 5.58 -0.24
N PRO A 93 16.23 4.96 0.06
CA PRO A 93 15.41 4.35 -0.99
C PRO A 93 15.22 5.38 -2.10
N ASN A 94 15.46 4.98 -3.36
CA ASN A 94 15.38 5.84 -4.54
C ASN A 94 13.96 6.39 -4.65
N CYS A 95 13.75 7.56 -4.09
CA CYS A 95 12.48 8.25 -4.19
C CYS A 95 12.17 8.55 -5.65
N VAL A 96 11.04 8.04 -6.14
CA VAL A 96 10.53 8.42 -7.46
C VAL A 96 10.25 9.92 -7.52
N PRO A 97 10.54 10.60 -8.62
CA PRO A 97 10.27 12.04 -8.73
C PRO A 97 8.78 12.35 -8.52
N PRO A 98 8.45 13.44 -7.80
CA PRO A 98 7.07 13.84 -7.59
C PRO A 98 6.41 14.26 -8.92
N SER A 99 5.16 13.80 -9.14
CA SER A 99 4.38 14.11 -10.34
C SER A 99 3.04 14.78 -10.02
N GLY A 100 2.41 15.38 -11.03
CA GLY A 100 1.07 15.99 -10.94
C GLY A 100 1.08 17.48 -10.63
N ASP A 101 -0.04 18.00 -10.16
CA ASP A 101 -0.30 19.43 -9.92
C ASP A 101 0.71 20.02 -8.93
N PRO A 102 1.50 21.07 -9.30
CA PRO A 102 2.48 21.71 -8.43
C PRO A 102 1.89 22.38 -7.18
N ARG A 103 0.58 22.65 -7.15
CA ARG A 103 -0.13 23.17 -5.97
C ARG A 103 -0.33 22.11 -4.88
N VAL A 104 -0.24 20.84 -5.20
CA VAL A 104 -0.11 19.75 -4.24
C VAL A 104 1.32 19.77 -3.69
N GLN A 105 1.52 19.58 -2.38
CA GLN A 105 2.85 19.60 -1.77
C GLN A 105 3.75 18.48 -2.32
N ALA A 106 5.05 18.66 -2.21
CA ALA A 106 6.04 17.76 -2.83
C ALA A 106 5.86 16.29 -2.38
N TRP A 107 5.63 16.07 -1.09
CA TRP A 107 5.47 14.73 -0.54
C TRP A 107 4.21 14.01 -1.04
N PRO A 108 3.00 14.55 -0.94
CA PRO A 108 1.81 13.93 -1.55
C PRO A 108 1.97 13.67 -3.06
N ARG A 109 2.64 14.55 -3.82
CA ARG A 109 2.94 14.30 -5.24
C ARG A 109 3.86 13.09 -5.44
N GLN A 110 4.79 12.87 -4.53
CA GLN A 110 5.66 11.70 -4.55
C GLN A 110 4.88 10.42 -4.26
N VAL A 111 4.01 10.43 -3.26
CA VAL A 111 3.09 9.32 -2.96
C VAL A 111 2.14 9.07 -4.14
N ARG A 112 1.65 10.12 -4.82
CA ARG A 112 0.89 10.01 -6.06
C ARG A 112 1.64 9.19 -7.11
N THR A 113 2.94 9.47 -7.32
CA THR A 113 3.77 8.71 -8.27
C THR A 113 3.91 7.25 -7.85
N MET A 114 4.15 6.98 -6.57
CA MET A 114 4.22 5.61 -6.02
C MET A 114 2.90 4.84 -6.26
N ILE A 115 1.75 5.46 -6.00
CA ILE A 115 0.42 4.87 -6.25
C ILE A 115 0.24 4.56 -7.74
N SER A 116 0.56 5.52 -8.61
CA SER A 116 0.45 5.33 -10.07
C SER A 116 1.30 4.16 -10.56
N GLN A 117 2.54 4.06 -10.11
CA GLN A 117 3.45 2.99 -10.51
C GLN A 117 3.03 1.62 -9.96
N ARG A 118 2.59 1.59 -8.70
CA ARG A 118 2.24 0.33 -8.03
C ARG A 118 0.90 -0.24 -8.48
N PHE A 119 -0.10 0.61 -8.69
CA PHE A 119 -1.48 0.17 -8.92
C PHE A 119 -2.01 0.51 -10.32
N GLY A 120 -1.23 1.19 -11.15
CA GLY A 120 -1.65 1.59 -12.50
C GLY A 120 -2.72 2.68 -12.52
N VAL A 121 -3.04 3.32 -11.39
CA VAL A 121 -4.03 4.39 -11.32
C VAL A 121 -3.40 5.72 -11.68
N THR A 122 -3.89 6.37 -12.73
CA THR A 122 -3.40 7.67 -13.20
C THR A 122 -4.34 8.83 -12.88
N ASN A 123 -5.63 8.54 -12.71
CA ASN A 123 -6.64 9.54 -12.32
C ASN A 123 -6.57 9.76 -10.80
N ILE A 124 -5.72 10.69 -10.38
CA ILE A 124 -5.50 11.02 -8.97
C ILE A 124 -5.63 12.52 -8.81
N GLY A 125 -6.70 12.95 -8.12
CA GLY A 125 -6.95 14.35 -7.74
C GLY A 125 -6.07 14.79 -6.56
N GLY A 126 -5.99 16.11 -6.34
CA GLY A 126 -5.18 16.66 -5.24
C GLY A 126 -5.68 18.03 -4.78
N PHE A 127 -5.10 19.11 -5.28
CA PHE A 127 -5.43 20.47 -4.86
C PHE A 127 -6.85 20.89 -5.29
N ARG A 128 -7.59 21.54 -4.36
CA ARG A 128 -8.90 22.15 -4.60
C ARG A 128 -8.92 23.62 -4.16
N PRO A 129 -9.04 24.58 -5.08
CA PRO A 129 -9.16 25.99 -4.71
C PRO A 129 -10.38 26.21 -3.82
N GLY A 130 -10.21 27.00 -2.75
CA GLY A 130 -11.31 27.34 -1.83
C GLY A 130 -11.66 26.28 -0.79
N ASP A 131 -11.06 25.08 -0.84
CA ASP A 131 -11.20 24.09 0.25
C ASP A 131 -10.33 24.53 1.43
N SER A 132 -10.93 24.73 2.60
CA SER A 132 -10.22 25.11 3.83
C SER A 132 -9.48 23.92 4.49
N ARG A 133 -9.74 22.68 4.04
CA ARG A 133 -9.18 21.43 4.58
C ARG A 133 -7.90 21.02 3.84
N ASP A 134 -7.62 19.73 3.85
CA ASP A 134 -6.32 19.20 3.38
C ASP A 134 -6.13 19.35 1.87
N HIS A 135 -7.19 19.31 1.06
CA HIS A 135 -7.09 19.57 -0.39
C HIS A 135 -6.67 21.01 -0.70
N GLY A 136 -7.22 22.00 -0.01
CA GLY A 136 -6.83 23.40 -0.21
C GLY A 136 -5.42 23.71 0.29
N LYS A 137 -4.87 22.86 1.16
CA LYS A 137 -3.48 22.94 1.63
C LYS A 137 -2.51 22.13 0.75
N GLY A 138 -3.01 21.42 -0.26
CA GLY A 138 -2.22 20.50 -1.07
C GLY A 138 -1.71 19.27 -0.31
N LEU A 139 -2.40 18.88 0.76
CA LEU A 139 -2.05 17.77 1.65
C LEU A 139 -3.00 16.57 1.52
N ALA A 140 -3.74 16.45 0.43
CA ALA A 140 -4.62 15.31 0.19
C ALA A 140 -4.57 14.84 -1.26
N LEU A 141 -4.84 13.55 -1.46
CA LEU A 141 -5.01 12.90 -2.76
C LEU A 141 -6.36 12.17 -2.78
N ASP A 142 -7.06 12.23 -3.92
CA ASP A 142 -8.22 11.41 -4.24
C ASP A 142 -7.85 10.45 -5.35
N VAL A 143 -7.67 9.18 -5.01
CA VAL A 143 -7.31 8.11 -5.94
C VAL A 143 -8.58 7.53 -6.52
N MET A 144 -8.93 7.90 -7.76
CA MET A 144 -10.17 7.48 -8.41
C MET A 144 -10.12 6.00 -8.77
N VAL A 145 -11.15 5.26 -8.36
CA VAL A 145 -11.31 3.82 -8.60
C VAL A 145 -12.77 3.51 -8.93
N PRO A 146 -13.10 2.34 -9.52
CA PRO A 146 -14.49 1.93 -9.67
C PRO A 146 -15.21 1.89 -8.31
N VAL A 147 -16.50 2.19 -8.32
CA VAL A 147 -17.33 2.26 -7.09
C VAL A 147 -17.22 0.98 -6.27
N SER A 148 -16.86 1.13 -5.00
CA SER A 148 -16.73 0.04 -4.02
C SER A 148 -15.81 -1.11 -4.46
N SER A 149 -14.85 -0.84 -5.34
CA SER A 149 -13.98 -1.87 -5.95
C SER A 149 -12.99 -2.48 -4.96
N ALA A 150 -12.55 -3.71 -5.28
CA ALA A 150 -11.44 -4.36 -4.58
C ALA A 150 -10.13 -3.58 -4.73
N LEU A 151 -9.90 -2.89 -5.87
CA LEU A 151 -8.73 -2.02 -6.05
C LEU A 151 -8.70 -0.89 -5.02
N GLY A 152 -9.86 -0.30 -4.71
CA GLY A 152 -9.97 0.71 -3.66
C GLY A 152 -9.66 0.13 -2.27
N ASP A 153 -10.10 -1.10 -1.98
CA ASP A 153 -9.76 -1.79 -0.73
C ASP A 153 -8.24 -2.01 -0.62
N ILE A 154 -7.59 -2.45 -1.70
CA ILE A 154 -6.13 -2.69 -1.76
C ILE A 154 -5.35 -1.38 -1.54
N ILE A 155 -5.73 -0.29 -2.22
CA ILE A 155 -5.06 1.01 -2.10
C ILE A 155 -5.24 1.58 -0.68
N ALA A 156 -6.45 1.51 -0.12
CA ALA A 156 -6.72 1.97 1.24
C ALA A 156 -5.89 1.19 2.27
N ASN A 157 -5.84 -0.14 2.16
CA ASN A 157 -5.04 -1.00 3.04
C ASN A 157 -3.54 -0.74 2.88
N TRP A 158 -3.04 -0.55 1.66
CA TRP A 158 -1.65 -0.18 1.43
C TRP A 158 -1.28 1.14 2.10
N ALA A 159 -2.12 2.17 1.96
CA ALA A 159 -1.88 3.46 2.60
C ALA A 159 -1.89 3.36 4.14
N ILE A 160 -2.74 2.50 4.71
CA ILE A 160 -2.83 2.23 6.15
C ILE A 160 -1.59 1.48 6.64
N SER A 161 -1.22 0.38 5.98
CA SER A 161 -0.08 -0.46 6.37
C SER A 161 1.24 0.31 6.32
N ASN A 162 1.35 1.31 5.44
CA ASN A 162 2.54 2.14 5.29
C ASN A 162 2.34 3.57 5.86
N SER A 163 1.37 3.76 6.75
CA SER A 163 0.94 5.10 7.19
C SER A 163 2.03 5.92 7.87
N GLN A 164 2.95 5.29 8.59
CA GLN A 164 4.10 5.95 9.22
C GLN A 164 5.09 6.44 8.18
N ASP A 165 5.48 5.58 7.24
CA ASP A 165 6.43 5.92 6.19
C ASP A 165 5.85 6.95 5.21
N LEU A 166 4.59 6.80 4.87
CA LEU A 166 3.88 7.75 4.01
C LEU A 166 3.45 9.04 4.72
N ASN A 167 3.65 9.17 6.02
CA ASN A 167 3.20 10.32 6.82
C ASN A 167 1.69 10.59 6.69
N VAL A 168 0.88 9.50 6.67
CA VAL A 168 -0.57 9.57 6.52
C VAL A 168 -1.22 10.12 7.77
N LYS A 169 -2.11 11.09 7.59
CA LYS A 169 -2.94 11.67 8.64
C LYS A 169 -4.24 10.89 8.84
N TYR A 170 -4.92 10.56 7.75
CA TYR A 170 -6.10 9.69 7.71
C TYR A 170 -6.38 9.18 6.30
N VAL A 171 -7.17 8.11 6.22
CA VAL A 171 -7.71 7.55 4.97
C VAL A 171 -9.22 7.52 5.06
N ILE A 172 -9.93 7.87 3.96
CA ILE A 172 -11.38 7.71 3.87
C ILE A 172 -11.69 6.79 2.68
N TRP A 173 -12.52 5.76 2.92
CA TRP A 173 -12.99 4.84 1.91
C TRP A 173 -14.33 4.21 2.31
N LYS A 174 -15.25 4.06 1.38
CA LYS A 174 -16.58 3.43 1.61
C LYS A 174 -17.29 3.98 2.86
N GLN A 175 -17.43 5.31 2.94
CA GLN A 175 -18.12 6.01 4.05
C GLN A 175 -17.50 5.71 5.43
N LYS A 176 -16.22 5.39 5.49
CA LYS A 176 -15.47 5.15 6.72
C LYS A 176 -14.18 5.94 6.71
N ILE A 177 -13.76 6.37 7.91
CA ILE A 177 -12.47 7.05 8.14
C ILE A 177 -11.58 6.18 9.03
N TRP A 178 -10.32 6.09 8.65
CA TRP A 178 -9.26 5.49 9.45
C TRP A 178 -8.20 6.53 9.80
N MET A 179 -7.65 6.45 11.01
CA MET A 179 -6.54 7.27 11.49
C MET A 179 -5.50 6.38 12.19
N PRO A 180 -4.21 6.77 12.21
CA PRO A 180 -3.18 6.03 12.93
C PRO A 180 -3.58 5.74 14.39
N GLY A 181 -3.39 4.48 14.82
CA GLY A 181 -3.76 4.01 16.15
C GLY A 181 -5.25 3.80 16.39
N ARG A 182 -6.10 3.87 15.35
CA ARG A 182 -7.55 3.65 15.47
C ARG A 182 -8.05 2.65 14.41
N SER A 183 -9.13 1.94 14.74
CA SER A 183 -9.87 1.16 13.74
C SER A 183 -10.70 2.06 12.83
N TRP A 184 -11.20 1.50 11.72
CA TRP A 184 -12.16 2.17 10.83
C TRP A 184 -13.40 2.62 11.60
N GLN A 185 -13.81 3.89 11.41
CA GLN A 185 -15.01 4.46 11.98
C GLN A 185 -15.99 4.87 10.87
N GLY A 186 -17.28 4.59 11.06
CA GLY A 186 -18.33 5.03 10.14
C GLY A 186 -18.44 6.55 10.08
N MET A 187 -18.74 7.09 8.91
CA MET A 187 -19.02 8.51 8.69
C MET A 187 -20.51 8.70 8.37
N GLU A 188 -21.00 9.92 8.55
CA GLU A 188 -22.35 10.30 8.15
C GLU A 188 -22.57 10.08 6.64
N ASN A 189 -23.81 9.79 6.25
CA ASN A 189 -24.20 9.72 4.85
C ASN A 189 -24.38 11.16 4.30
N ARG A 190 -23.55 11.51 3.31
CA ARG A 190 -23.52 12.82 2.67
C ARG A 190 -24.30 12.87 1.35
N GLY A 191 -25.12 11.84 1.06
CA GLY A 191 -26.09 11.81 0.01
C GLY A 191 -25.63 11.41 -1.40
N SER A 192 -24.33 11.27 -1.66
CA SER A 192 -23.84 10.81 -2.97
C SER A 192 -22.68 9.81 -2.86
N VAL A 193 -22.45 9.05 -3.93
CA VAL A 193 -21.34 8.11 -4.08
C VAL A 193 -20.00 8.81 -3.80
N THR A 194 -19.77 9.95 -4.46
CA THR A 194 -18.53 10.72 -4.32
C THR A 194 -18.40 11.36 -2.95
N ALA A 195 -19.47 11.96 -2.41
CA ALA A 195 -19.42 12.58 -1.08
C ALA A 195 -19.18 11.56 0.04
N ASN A 196 -19.56 10.31 -0.18
CA ASN A 196 -19.37 9.18 0.71
C ASN A 196 -18.10 8.35 0.39
N HIS A 197 -17.26 8.79 -0.55
CA HIS A 197 -15.98 8.15 -0.91
C HIS A 197 -16.14 6.69 -1.34
N PHE A 198 -17.17 6.38 -2.15
CA PHE A 198 -17.35 5.04 -2.73
C PHE A 198 -16.65 4.87 -4.09
N ASP A 199 -16.26 5.95 -4.76
CA ASP A 199 -15.63 6.01 -6.08
C ASP A 199 -14.17 6.49 -6.06
N HIS A 200 -13.62 6.79 -4.88
CA HIS A 200 -12.21 7.15 -4.70
C HIS A 200 -11.72 6.88 -3.29
N VAL A 201 -10.46 6.54 -3.17
CA VAL A 201 -9.76 6.48 -1.88
C VAL A 201 -9.17 7.86 -1.59
N HIS A 202 -9.64 8.52 -0.54
CA HIS A 202 -9.10 9.78 -0.06
C HIS A 202 -7.97 9.52 0.93
N ILE A 203 -6.79 10.09 0.68
CA ILE A 203 -5.61 9.97 1.56
C ILE A 203 -5.16 11.37 1.94
N SER A 204 -5.22 11.71 3.22
CA SER A 204 -4.65 12.94 3.78
C SER A 204 -3.31 12.70 4.45
N PHE A 205 -2.44 13.69 4.37
CA PHE A 205 -1.07 13.65 4.89
C PHE A 205 -0.87 14.72 5.95
N ASN A 206 0.05 14.48 6.89
CA ASN A 206 0.57 15.53 7.74
C ASN A 206 1.53 16.42 6.92
N ALA A 207 1.76 17.63 7.39
CA ALA A 207 2.76 18.51 6.80
C ALA A 207 4.17 17.89 6.94
N GLY A 208 5.04 18.16 5.96
CA GLY A 208 6.40 17.60 5.90
C GLY A 208 6.52 16.42 4.95
N SER A 209 7.56 15.64 5.12
CA SER A 209 7.88 14.49 4.29
C SER A 209 7.73 13.18 5.06
N GLY A 210 7.54 12.09 4.32
CA GLY A 210 7.66 10.73 4.81
C GLY A 210 8.92 10.06 4.28
N ARG A 211 8.91 8.73 4.23
CA ARG A 211 9.95 7.89 3.62
C ARG A 211 9.42 7.21 2.37
N CYS A 212 10.28 7.06 1.38
CA CYS A 212 9.96 6.29 0.18
C CYS A 212 9.96 4.79 0.50
N LEU A 213 9.05 4.07 -0.14
CA LEU A 213 8.86 2.64 -0.01
C LEU A 213 9.62 1.89 -1.11
#